data_e59b1291d62b607670550b332efa30a4
#
_entry.id   e59b1291d62b607670550b332efa30a4
#
_cell.length_a   1.000
_cell.length_b   1.000
_cell.length_c   1.000
_cell.angle_alpha   90.00
_cell.angle_beta   90.00
_cell.angle_gamma   90.00
#
_symmetry.space_group_name_H-M   'P 1'
#
loop_
_entity.id
_entity.type
_entity.pdbx_description
1 polymer ?
#
loop_
_entity_poly.entity_id
_entity_poly.type
_entity_poly.pdbx_seq_one_letter_code
_entity_poly.pdbx_strand_id
1 'polypeptide(L)'
;WEKGWTQQFHYGAIRNNNTKMFKLLGPDTGFDSIGEFTTAKAMSKFLDRLNVNGKLTKTILYNLNPCANEVIATMLGNFQDGSIAGKIQFGSGWWFLDQKDGMEKQMNALSVLGLLSRFVGMLTDSRSFLSYPRHEYFRRTLCNLVGRDVENGEIPVSEMDRVNQMIEDISYNNAKNFFKF
;
A
#
# COMPACT_ATOMS: atom_id res chain seq x y z
N TRP A 1 5.85 17.69 7.21
CA TRP A 1 5.34 18.77 6.38
C TRP A 1 6.44 19.79 6.06
N GLU A 2 7.05 20.44 7.05
CA GLU A 2 8.09 21.46 6.86
C GLU A 2 9.31 21.00 6.05
N LYS A 3 9.68 19.75 6.18
CA LYS A 3 10.79 19.13 5.45
C LYS A 3 10.39 18.56 4.09
N GLY A 4 9.11 18.59 3.72
CA GLY A 4 8.61 17.95 2.50
C GLY A 4 8.67 16.42 2.51
N TRP A 5 8.86 15.79 3.67
CA TRP A 5 8.98 14.36 3.80
C TRP A 5 7.63 13.66 3.65
N THR A 6 7.69 12.40 3.23
CA THR A 6 6.54 11.49 3.19
C THR A 6 6.44 10.76 4.52
N GLN A 7 5.25 10.74 5.11
CA GLN A 7 4.97 9.89 6.26
C GLN A 7 4.37 8.55 5.81
N GLN A 8 4.75 7.48 6.50
CA GLN A 8 4.27 6.13 6.20
C GLN A 8 3.80 5.46 7.48
N PHE A 9 2.57 4.94 7.47
CA PHE A 9 1.96 4.27 8.62
C PHE A 9 1.83 2.78 8.36
N HIS A 10 2.54 1.98 9.14
CA HIS A 10 2.46 0.53 9.16
C HIS A 10 1.73 0.09 10.44
N TYR A 11 0.57 -0.53 10.31
CA TYR A 11 -0.24 -0.89 11.47
C TYR A 11 -1.01 -2.21 11.25
N GLY A 12 -1.57 -2.75 12.33
CA GLY A 12 -2.44 -3.91 12.27
C GLY A 12 -1.80 -5.22 12.76
N ALA A 13 -0.61 -5.18 13.37
CA ALA A 13 0.01 -6.35 13.97
C ALA A 13 -0.25 -6.46 15.47
N ILE A 14 -0.56 -7.66 15.94
CA ILE A 14 -0.44 -8.04 17.34
C ILE A 14 0.96 -8.63 17.51
N ARG A 15 1.77 -7.98 18.36
CA ARG A 15 3.18 -8.33 18.52
C ARG A 15 3.42 -9.23 19.74
N ASN A 16 4.42 -10.13 19.59
CA ASN A 16 4.93 -10.93 20.69
C ASN A 16 3.85 -11.75 21.41
N ASN A 17 2.98 -12.42 20.66
CA ASN A 17 1.82 -13.14 21.17
C ASN A 17 2.15 -14.30 22.12
N ASN A 18 3.37 -14.87 22.03
CA ASN A 18 3.80 -15.99 22.83
C ASN A 18 4.73 -15.53 23.97
N THR A 19 4.19 -15.33 25.17
CA THR A 19 4.94 -14.85 26.33
C THR A 19 6.10 -15.78 26.71
N LYS A 20 5.94 -17.11 26.55
CA LYS A 20 7.01 -18.08 26.84
C LYS A 20 8.20 -17.86 25.91
N MET A 21 7.93 -17.73 24.62
CA MET A 21 8.97 -17.53 23.60
C MET A 21 9.58 -16.13 23.68
N PHE A 22 8.77 -15.12 24.01
CA PHE A 22 9.29 -13.77 24.25
C PHE A 22 10.31 -13.72 25.38
N LYS A 23 10.04 -14.45 26.50
CA LYS A 23 10.99 -14.54 27.61
C LYS A 23 12.25 -15.31 27.24
N LEU A 24 12.16 -16.29 26.35
CA LEU A 24 13.28 -17.13 25.93
C LEU A 24 14.15 -16.46 24.84
N LEU A 25 13.54 -15.84 23.86
CA LEU A 25 14.20 -15.37 22.63
C LEU A 25 14.22 -13.84 22.48
N GLY A 26 13.45 -13.12 23.29
CA GLY A 26 13.29 -11.67 23.17
C GLY A 26 12.25 -11.25 22.12
N PRO A 27 12.17 -9.94 21.82
CA PRO A 27 11.23 -9.38 20.85
C PRO A 27 11.65 -9.70 19.40
N ASP A 28 10.70 -9.54 18.47
CA ASP A 28 10.93 -9.63 17.02
C ASP A 28 11.45 -10.99 16.52
N THR A 29 11.05 -12.06 17.18
CA THR A 29 11.48 -13.44 16.88
C THR A 29 10.41 -14.28 16.19
N GLY A 30 9.38 -13.63 15.58
CA GLY A 30 8.43 -14.31 14.71
C GLY A 30 7.09 -14.71 15.35
N PHE A 31 6.81 -14.28 16.57
CA PHE A 31 5.58 -14.62 17.31
C PHE A 31 4.54 -13.49 17.22
N ASP A 32 4.30 -13.01 16.00
CA ASP A 32 3.36 -11.93 15.69
C ASP A 32 2.21 -12.47 14.84
N SER A 33 1.09 -11.78 14.83
CA SER A 33 -0.07 -12.10 14.00
C SER A 33 -0.78 -10.87 13.47
N ILE A 34 -1.65 -11.09 12.49
CA ILE A 34 -2.61 -10.07 12.04
C ILE A 34 -3.54 -9.76 13.21
N GLY A 35 -3.75 -8.47 13.48
CA GLY A 35 -4.67 -7.98 14.49
C GLY A 35 -5.94 -7.41 13.88
N GLU A 36 -7.01 -7.44 14.66
CA GLU A 36 -8.26 -6.75 14.36
C GLU A 36 -8.35 -5.50 15.23
N PHE A 37 -8.26 -4.32 14.60
CA PHE A 37 -8.29 -3.04 15.28
C PHE A 37 -9.28 -2.07 14.61
N THR A 38 -10.11 -1.42 15.40
CA THR A 38 -11.04 -0.38 14.94
C THR A 38 -10.28 0.94 14.71
N THR A 39 -9.50 1.04 13.65
CA THR A 39 -8.60 2.17 13.40
C THR A 39 -9.22 3.29 12.56
N ALA A 40 -10.27 3.01 11.78
CA ALA A 40 -10.84 3.95 10.80
C ALA A 40 -11.14 5.33 11.39
N LYS A 41 -11.88 5.39 12.50
CA LYS A 41 -12.27 6.66 13.14
C LYS A 41 -11.06 7.43 13.71
N ALA A 42 -10.09 6.72 14.27
CA ALA A 42 -8.87 7.35 14.80
C ALA A 42 -8.01 7.90 13.67
N MET A 43 -7.85 7.13 12.60
CA MET A 43 -7.09 7.51 11.41
C MET A 43 -7.72 8.73 10.74
N SER A 44 -9.04 8.74 10.54
CA SER A 44 -9.77 9.88 9.98
C SER A 44 -9.51 11.16 10.79
N LYS A 45 -9.68 11.10 12.11
CA LYS A 45 -9.42 12.27 12.98
C LYS A 45 -7.96 12.73 12.95
N PHE A 46 -7.03 11.81 12.87
CA PHE A 46 -5.61 12.13 12.80
C PHE A 46 -5.26 12.87 11.50
N LEU A 47 -5.70 12.33 10.36
CA LEU A 47 -5.47 12.93 9.04
C LEU A 47 -6.17 14.29 8.93
N ASP A 48 -7.42 14.38 9.39
CA ASP A 48 -8.21 15.61 9.41
C ASP A 48 -7.54 16.72 10.23
N ARG A 49 -7.06 16.40 11.43
CA ARG A 49 -6.34 17.36 12.28
C ARG A 49 -5.10 17.97 11.59
N LEU A 50 -4.39 17.17 10.81
CA LEU A 50 -3.25 17.67 10.01
C LEU A 50 -3.75 18.48 8.81
N ASN A 51 -4.82 18.01 8.16
CA ASN A 51 -5.36 18.63 6.96
C ASN A 51 -5.95 20.01 7.22
N VAL A 52 -6.78 20.16 8.26
CA VAL A 52 -7.37 21.43 8.68
C VAL A 52 -6.30 22.52 8.92
N ASN A 53 -5.14 22.11 9.41
CA ASN A 53 -4.02 23.03 9.65
C ASN A 53 -3.10 23.21 8.43
N GLY A 54 -3.44 22.70 7.27
CA GLY A 54 -2.61 22.73 6.06
C GLY A 54 -1.27 22.00 6.20
N LYS A 55 -1.15 21.07 7.15
CA LYS A 55 0.09 20.35 7.48
C LYS A 55 0.08 18.88 7.09
N LEU A 56 -0.98 18.41 6.41
CA LEU A 56 -1.01 17.04 5.91
C LEU A 56 -0.04 16.91 4.74
N THR A 57 1.02 16.16 4.96
CA THR A 57 2.05 15.85 3.95
C THR A 57 1.65 14.65 3.11
N LYS A 58 2.48 14.29 2.12
CA LYS A 58 2.39 13.01 1.42
C LYS A 58 2.32 11.88 2.44
N THR A 59 1.33 11.01 2.32
CA THR A 59 1.06 9.96 3.31
C THR A 59 0.80 8.64 2.64
N ILE A 60 1.40 7.58 3.15
CA ILE A 60 1.13 6.21 2.70
C ILE A 60 0.61 5.40 3.90
N LEU A 61 -0.53 4.76 3.72
CA LEU A 61 -1.18 3.93 4.74
C LEU A 61 -1.02 2.46 4.37
N TYR A 62 -0.37 1.68 5.22
CA TYR A 62 -0.21 0.24 5.09
C TYR A 62 -1.02 -0.45 6.18
N ASN A 63 -1.90 -1.34 5.80
CA ASN A 63 -2.59 -2.23 6.75
C ASN A 63 -2.03 -3.65 6.66
N LEU A 64 -2.21 -4.40 7.73
CA LEU A 64 -1.84 -5.81 7.79
C LEU A 64 -3.05 -6.74 7.77
N ASN A 65 -4.23 -6.24 8.05
CA ASN A 65 -5.47 -7.00 8.01
C ASN A 65 -6.21 -6.75 6.69
N PRO A 66 -6.34 -7.75 5.79
CA PRO A 66 -7.00 -7.56 4.49
C PRO A 66 -8.48 -7.14 4.62
N CYS A 67 -9.14 -7.41 5.75
CA CYS A 67 -10.50 -6.94 6.01
C CYS A 67 -10.61 -5.41 6.12
N ALA A 68 -9.48 -4.70 6.24
CA ALA A 68 -9.44 -3.23 6.29
C ALA A 68 -9.09 -2.59 4.93
N ASN A 69 -8.95 -3.36 3.85
CA ASN A 69 -8.55 -2.83 2.55
C ASN A 69 -9.52 -1.77 2.03
N GLU A 70 -10.82 -2.05 2.05
CA GLU A 70 -11.84 -1.10 1.59
C GLU A 70 -11.96 0.11 2.52
N VAL A 71 -11.73 -0.09 3.82
CA VAL A 71 -11.69 1.00 4.81
C VAL A 71 -10.56 1.99 4.46
N ILE A 72 -9.37 1.47 4.14
CA ILE A 72 -8.24 2.31 3.75
C ILE A 72 -8.49 2.94 2.39
N ALA A 73 -8.87 2.16 1.38
CA ALA A 73 -9.08 2.66 0.03
C ALA A 73 -10.09 3.83 -0.01
N THR A 74 -11.16 3.75 0.76
CA THR A 74 -12.13 4.85 0.88
C THR A 74 -11.60 6.03 1.70
N MET A 75 -10.76 5.78 2.72
CA MET A 75 -10.15 6.84 3.52
C MET A 75 -9.26 7.77 2.71
N LEU A 76 -8.53 7.23 1.72
CA LEU A 76 -7.60 8.00 0.88
C LEU A 76 -8.31 9.14 0.14
N GLY A 77 -9.52 8.87 -0.37
CA GLY A 77 -10.30 9.83 -1.15
C GLY A 77 -10.69 11.11 -0.38
N ASN A 78 -10.79 11.00 0.95
CA ASN A 78 -11.21 12.13 1.79
C ASN A 78 -10.15 13.24 1.90
N PHE A 79 -8.89 12.95 1.57
CA PHE A 79 -7.76 13.84 1.83
C PHE A 79 -6.90 14.12 0.60
N GLN A 80 -7.41 13.82 -0.60
CA GLN A 80 -6.80 14.26 -1.86
C GLN A 80 -7.14 15.74 -2.08
N ASP A 81 -6.16 16.55 -2.42
CA ASP A 81 -6.34 18.01 -2.57
C ASP A 81 -5.84 18.57 -3.91
N GLY A 82 -5.38 17.72 -4.81
CA GLY A 82 -4.87 18.12 -6.12
C GLY A 82 -3.46 18.74 -6.11
N SER A 83 -2.86 18.97 -4.96
CA SER A 83 -1.49 19.54 -4.87
C SER A 83 -0.41 18.57 -5.35
N ILE A 84 -0.63 17.28 -5.13
CA ILE A 84 0.26 16.18 -5.52
C ILE A 84 -0.60 15.03 -6.01
N ALA A 85 -0.28 14.48 -7.18
CA ALA A 85 -0.97 13.30 -7.70
C ALA A 85 -0.85 12.11 -6.74
N GLY A 86 -2.00 11.63 -6.25
CA GLY A 86 -2.04 10.56 -5.26
C GLY A 86 -1.39 10.92 -3.93
N LYS A 87 -1.60 12.12 -3.43
CA LYS A 87 -1.00 12.63 -2.17
C LYS A 87 -1.14 11.65 -1.00
N ILE A 88 -2.30 11.02 -0.88
CA ILE A 88 -2.56 9.97 0.09
C ILE A 88 -2.62 8.65 -0.65
N GLN A 89 -1.76 7.72 -0.30
CA GLN A 89 -1.56 6.43 -0.96
C GLN A 89 -2.06 5.28 -0.10
N PHE A 90 -2.58 4.25 -0.76
CA PHE A 90 -2.69 2.93 -0.17
C PHE A 90 -1.37 2.19 -0.42
N GLY A 91 -0.66 1.85 0.63
CA GLY A 91 0.59 1.09 0.52
C GLY A 91 0.38 -0.33 0.00
N SER A 92 1.41 -0.92 -0.57
CA SER A 92 1.37 -2.31 -1.06
C SER A 92 1.07 -3.30 0.07
N GLY A 93 0.62 -4.49 -0.30
CA GLY A 93 0.62 -5.61 0.62
C GLY A 93 2.02 -5.80 1.21
N TRP A 94 2.15 -5.84 2.52
CA TRP A 94 3.42 -5.94 3.22
C TRP A 94 3.34 -7.00 4.33
N TRP A 95 4.48 -7.52 4.74
CA TRP A 95 4.64 -8.55 5.75
C TRP A 95 3.76 -9.78 5.48
N PHE A 96 2.70 -10.06 6.26
CA PHE A 96 1.80 -11.20 6.02
C PHE A 96 1.01 -11.09 4.70
N LEU A 97 0.84 -9.88 4.17
CA LEU A 97 0.15 -9.62 2.90
C LEU A 97 1.10 -9.50 1.71
N ASP A 98 2.41 -9.59 1.93
CA ASP A 98 3.40 -9.53 0.87
C ASP A 98 3.54 -10.90 0.17
N GLN A 99 2.46 -11.29 -0.44
CA GLN A 99 2.29 -12.52 -1.23
C GLN A 99 1.16 -12.30 -2.25
N LYS A 100 1.05 -13.18 -3.24
CA LYS A 100 0.15 -13.01 -4.37
C LYS A 100 -1.27 -12.55 -3.98
N ASP A 101 -1.93 -13.32 -3.11
CA ASP A 101 -3.34 -13.05 -2.75
C ASP A 101 -3.50 -11.72 -1.99
N GLY A 102 -2.55 -11.40 -1.10
CA GLY A 102 -2.54 -10.13 -0.37
C GLY A 102 -2.33 -8.94 -1.29
N MET A 103 -1.40 -9.05 -2.24
CA MET A 103 -1.14 -8.02 -3.25
C MET A 103 -2.33 -7.82 -4.18
N GLU A 104 -2.92 -8.91 -4.70
CA GLU A 104 -4.10 -8.83 -5.57
C GLU A 104 -5.30 -8.20 -4.86
N LYS A 105 -5.58 -8.59 -3.61
CA LYS A 105 -6.66 -7.99 -2.81
C LYS A 105 -6.45 -6.51 -2.56
N GLN A 106 -5.23 -6.09 -2.25
CA GLN A 106 -4.92 -4.68 -2.04
C GLN A 106 -5.09 -3.87 -3.34
N MET A 107 -4.54 -4.35 -4.46
CA MET A 107 -4.65 -3.66 -5.75
C MET A 107 -6.09 -3.62 -6.25
N ASN A 108 -6.87 -4.66 -6.07
CA ASN A 108 -8.29 -4.69 -6.42
C ASN A 108 -9.10 -3.67 -5.60
N ALA A 109 -8.89 -3.61 -4.28
CA ALA A 109 -9.56 -2.62 -3.46
C ALA A 109 -9.18 -1.18 -3.88
N LEU A 110 -7.91 -0.93 -4.19
CA LEU A 110 -7.45 0.36 -4.69
C LEU A 110 -8.02 0.68 -6.08
N SER A 111 -8.11 -0.30 -6.98
CA SER A 111 -8.66 -0.12 -8.33
C SER A 111 -10.14 0.28 -8.29
N VAL A 112 -10.91 -0.35 -7.41
CA VAL A 112 -12.38 -0.12 -7.32
C VAL A 112 -12.72 1.17 -6.57
N LEU A 113 -11.98 1.51 -5.53
CA LEU A 113 -12.33 2.59 -4.59
C LEU A 113 -11.37 3.78 -4.62
N GLY A 114 -10.33 3.72 -5.42
CA GLY A 114 -9.31 4.75 -5.54
C GLY A 114 -8.78 4.89 -6.95
N LEU A 115 -7.48 5.12 -7.10
CA LEU A 115 -6.84 5.37 -8.39
C LEU A 115 -5.58 4.53 -8.53
N LEU A 116 -5.73 3.31 -9.03
CA LEU A 116 -4.62 2.36 -9.20
C LEU A 116 -3.49 2.94 -10.05
N SER A 117 -3.80 3.73 -11.09
CA SER A 117 -2.79 4.34 -11.98
C SER A 117 -1.81 5.29 -11.26
N ARG A 118 -2.12 5.73 -10.04
CA ARG A 118 -1.25 6.57 -9.21
C ARG A 118 -0.57 5.84 -8.06
N PHE A 119 -0.74 4.53 -8.02
CA PHE A 119 -0.11 3.69 -7.00
C PHE A 119 1.41 3.76 -7.09
N VAL A 120 2.08 3.97 -5.96
CA VAL A 120 3.55 4.08 -5.90
C VAL A 120 4.26 2.72 -5.92
N GLY A 121 3.49 1.64 -6.06
CA GLY A 121 4.04 0.30 -6.19
C GLY A 121 4.47 -0.30 -4.87
N MET A 122 5.30 -1.33 -4.99
CA MET A 122 5.75 -2.15 -3.88
C MET A 122 6.94 -1.53 -3.16
N LEU A 123 6.93 -1.71 -1.84
CA LEU A 123 8.13 -1.64 -1.02
C LEU A 123 8.28 -2.97 -0.25
N THR A 124 9.50 -3.45 -0.09
CA THR A 124 9.74 -4.75 0.54
C THR A 124 9.67 -4.72 2.06
N ASP A 125 9.93 -3.57 2.66
CA ASP A 125 10.08 -3.40 4.12
C ASP A 125 10.96 -4.49 4.76
N SER A 126 12.06 -4.85 4.09
CA SER A 126 12.93 -5.95 4.46
C SER A 126 14.31 -5.48 4.88
N ARG A 127 14.90 -6.21 5.82
CA ARG A 127 16.29 -6.03 6.27
C ARG A 127 17.29 -6.86 5.47
N SER A 128 16.83 -7.61 4.46
CA SER A 128 17.66 -8.52 3.67
C SER A 128 17.83 -8.05 2.23
N PHE A 129 19.06 -8.04 1.73
CA PHE A 129 19.34 -7.83 0.30
C PHE A 129 18.73 -8.91 -0.60
N LEU A 130 18.46 -10.10 -0.08
CA LEU A 130 17.76 -11.16 -0.81
C LEU A 130 16.29 -10.85 -1.09
N SER A 131 15.78 -9.74 -0.58
CA SER A 131 14.40 -9.28 -0.84
C SER A 131 14.25 -8.48 -2.12
N TYR A 132 15.31 -8.07 -2.80
CA TYR A 132 15.22 -7.35 -4.07
C TYR A 132 14.43 -8.08 -5.16
N PRO A 133 14.52 -9.41 -5.34
CA PRO A 133 13.69 -10.15 -6.27
C PRO A 133 12.17 -10.03 -6.03
N ARG A 134 11.75 -9.60 -4.85
CA ARG A 134 10.31 -9.37 -4.54
C ARG A 134 9.70 -8.26 -5.37
N HIS A 135 10.49 -7.29 -5.84
CA HIS A 135 10.02 -6.29 -6.81
C HIS A 135 9.64 -6.93 -8.16
N GLU A 136 10.41 -7.93 -8.62
CA GLU A 136 10.04 -8.71 -9.80
C GLU A 136 8.77 -9.54 -9.54
N TYR A 137 8.67 -10.18 -8.39
CA TYR A 137 7.48 -10.92 -7.98
C TYR A 137 6.22 -10.03 -7.98
N PHE A 138 6.33 -8.83 -7.45
CA PHE A 138 5.25 -7.84 -7.49
C PHE A 138 4.86 -7.48 -8.93
N ARG A 139 5.83 -7.15 -9.80
CA ARG A 139 5.55 -6.82 -11.19
C ARG A 139 4.85 -7.96 -11.93
N ARG A 140 5.27 -9.21 -11.69
CA ARG A 140 4.58 -10.38 -12.25
C ARG A 140 3.14 -10.51 -11.75
N THR A 141 2.90 -10.25 -10.47
CA THR A 141 1.56 -10.26 -9.89
C THR A 141 0.69 -9.17 -10.50
N LEU A 142 1.22 -7.95 -10.62
CA LEU A 142 0.53 -6.82 -11.26
C LEU A 142 0.19 -7.12 -12.72
N CYS A 143 1.17 -7.58 -13.51
CA CYS A 143 0.94 -7.94 -14.92
C CYS A 143 -0.08 -9.06 -15.09
N ASN A 144 -0.04 -10.08 -14.22
CA ASN A 144 -1.04 -11.16 -14.26
C ASN A 144 -2.43 -10.68 -13.88
N LEU A 145 -2.55 -9.79 -12.90
CA LEU A 145 -3.83 -9.22 -12.49
C LEU A 145 -4.47 -8.46 -13.65
N VAL A 146 -3.76 -7.49 -14.18
CA VAL A 146 -4.24 -6.65 -15.29
C VAL A 146 -4.41 -7.44 -16.58
N GLY A 147 -3.51 -8.39 -16.86
CA GLY A 147 -3.61 -9.27 -18.03
C GLY A 147 -4.88 -10.13 -18.03
N ARG A 148 -5.28 -10.65 -16.86
CA ARG A 148 -6.56 -11.36 -16.73
C ARG A 148 -7.76 -10.47 -17.05
N ASP A 149 -7.75 -9.21 -16.60
CA ASP A 149 -8.82 -8.27 -16.89
C ASP A 149 -8.92 -7.98 -18.40
N VAL A 150 -7.78 -7.94 -19.10
CA VAL A 150 -7.75 -7.82 -20.58
C VAL A 150 -8.26 -9.10 -21.24
N GLU A 151 -7.80 -10.28 -20.83
CA GLU A 151 -8.23 -11.57 -21.37
C GLU A 151 -9.72 -11.82 -21.16
N ASN A 152 -10.26 -11.39 -20.02
CA ASN A 152 -11.68 -11.46 -19.72
C ASN A 152 -12.54 -10.41 -20.44
N GLY A 153 -11.91 -9.46 -21.14
CA GLY A 153 -12.61 -8.37 -21.83
C GLY A 153 -13.09 -7.25 -20.91
N GLU A 154 -12.63 -7.21 -19.67
CA GLU A 154 -12.93 -6.13 -18.71
C GLU A 154 -12.14 -4.86 -19.07
N ILE A 155 -10.97 -5.02 -19.66
CA ILE A 155 -10.17 -3.94 -20.26
C ILE A 155 -10.09 -4.18 -21.77
N PRO A 156 -10.50 -3.21 -22.61
CA PRO A 156 -10.41 -3.36 -24.06
C PRO A 156 -8.96 -3.50 -24.55
N VAL A 157 -8.72 -4.43 -25.47
CA VAL A 157 -7.38 -4.63 -26.08
C VAL A 157 -6.84 -3.37 -26.75
N SER A 158 -7.72 -2.52 -27.26
CA SER A 158 -7.36 -1.22 -27.86
C SER A 158 -6.67 -0.26 -26.88
N GLU A 159 -6.80 -0.50 -25.57
CA GLU A 159 -6.21 0.35 -24.52
C GLU A 159 -4.84 -0.17 -24.01
N MET A 160 -4.27 -1.18 -24.67
CA MET A 160 -3.01 -1.81 -24.21
C MET A 160 -1.85 -0.81 -24.04
N ASP A 161 -1.75 0.21 -24.87
CA ASP A 161 -0.69 1.23 -24.73
C ASP A 161 -0.82 1.99 -23.40
N ARG A 162 -2.07 2.34 -23.01
CA ARG A 162 -2.35 2.98 -21.72
C ARG A 162 -2.14 2.04 -20.55
N VAL A 163 -2.49 0.77 -20.71
CA VAL A 163 -2.28 -0.28 -19.70
C VAL A 163 -0.79 -0.48 -19.46
N ASN A 164 0.00 -0.60 -20.51
CA ASN A 164 1.46 -0.75 -20.41
C ASN A 164 2.08 0.46 -19.70
N GLN A 165 1.68 1.67 -20.08
CA GLN A 165 2.16 2.89 -19.40
C GLN A 165 1.79 2.90 -17.92
N MET A 166 0.57 2.49 -17.56
CA MET A 166 0.14 2.39 -16.16
C MET A 166 1.00 1.38 -15.38
N ILE A 167 1.31 0.23 -15.96
CA ILE A 167 2.17 -0.81 -15.34
C ILE A 167 3.59 -0.27 -15.13
N GLU A 168 4.16 0.43 -16.10
CA GLU A 168 5.45 1.09 -15.96
C GLU A 168 5.44 2.16 -14.86
N ASP A 169 4.39 2.96 -14.83
CA ASP A 169 4.22 4.02 -13.82
C ASP A 169 4.14 3.44 -12.42
N ILE A 170 3.33 2.41 -12.20
CA ILE A 170 3.21 1.71 -10.91
C ILE A 170 4.54 1.04 -10.53
N SER A 171 5.26 0.51 -11.51
CA SER A 171 6.51 -0.22 -11.28
C SER A 171 7.70 0.71 -10.96
N TYR A 172 7.67 1.98 -11.40
CA TYR A 172 8.80 2.89 -11.25
C TYR A 172 8.43 4.38 -11.21
N ASN A 173 7.75 4.91 -12.24
CA ASN A 173 7.63 6.35 -12.44
C ASN A 173 6.84 7.05 -11.32
N ASN A 174 5.77 6.42 -10.82
CA ASN A 174 4.99 6.96 -9.72
C ASN A 174 5.83 7.15 -8.46
N ALA A 175 6.63 6.15 -8.08
CA ALA A 175 7.52 6.25 -6.93
C ALA A 175 8.58 7.34 -7.15
N LYS A 176 9.23 7.36 -8.32
CA LYS A 176 10.21 8.38 -8.68
C LYS A 176 9.65 9.79 -8.54
N ASN A 177 8.47 10.03 -9.09
CA ASN A 177 7.84 11.35 -9.07
C ASN A 177 7.32 11.72 -7.66
N PHE A 178 6.77 10.75 -6.95
CA PHE A 178 6.22 10.95 -5.60
C PHE A 178 7.30 11.25 -4.57
N PHE A 179 8.41 10.52 -4.59
CA PHE A 179 9.52 10.72 -3.65
C PHE A 179 10.57 11.71 -4.14
N LYS A 180 10.63 12.00 -5.45
CA LYS A 180 11.59 12.93 -6.09
C LYS A 180 13.04 12.48 -5.93
N PHE A 181 13.35 11.25 -6.35
CA PHE A 181 14.73 10.75 -6.43
C PHE A 181 15.19 10.57 -7.87
#